data_396c085cd7a71c85fd11d1b00e2722ca
#
_entry.id   396c085cd7a71c85fd11d1b00e2722ca
#
_cell.length_a   1.000
_cell.length_b   1.000
_cell.length_c   1.000
_cell.angle_alpha   90.00
_cell.angle_beta   90.00
_cell.angle_gamma   90.00
#
_symmetry.space_group_name_H-M   'P 1'
#
loop_
_entity.id
_entity.type
_entity.pdbx_description
1 polymer ?
#
loop_
_entity_poly.entity_id
_entity_poly.type
_entity_poly.pdbx_seq_one_letter_code
_entity_poly.pdbx_strand_id
1 'polypeptide(L)'
;GLLASKALEYPDRLAVADQPNRLDLTDDKPCRLSFAELDEGSTQVACQLLDRGIRAGDRIIVQLPNIVELVVCYMAVSKIGAIISPVPVQYGSHELQHISATISPVAIVTLERFGALELSKTAESITNGSIQLLVFGTDLNLVSTQDSQKCLQLQNHQESFPIDADQTLTICWTSGTTGTPKGVPRSHNMWISTARCCAEAGNYQQGDRFLNIFPLVNMASIGGFLYPAILLGCSIVLHHPLDPGLYLAQLQDEQITFTLAPPVLLNQLAKSQDMWNRFDFSQLRSIGSGSAPLAPWMIETFRQQYGLEVINFYGSNEGISLFCTPMHTADSEVRATMFPRLGCGIAGFDSYANRAILSKVVDTETGETITESGHVGELLFAGATVFDGYLGTDNDELFSDDGYFHTGDLVELCGDPPAFYRIAGRCKDIINRGGMKISPAEIDILLEGLTGSSEVAVCAYQDDAQGEKVCACLVVEPDADKPTLDDVADYLLKQGLAKFKLPERIECFDGLPRNPLGKVQRFILEDAVRQRDQEGKL
;
A
#
# COMPACT_ATOMS: atom_id res chain seq x y z
N GLY A 1 -7.16 -22.15 -13.89
CA GLY A 1 -7.06 -20.80 -13.34
C GLY A 1 -6.11 -19.90 -14.15
N LEU A 2 -6.02 -18.60 -13.82
CA LEU A 2 -5.23 -17.62 -14.58
C LEU A 2 -3.75 -18.02 -14.70
N LEU A 3 -3.10 -18.42 -13.60
CA LEU A 3 -1.70 -18.85 -13.63
C LEU A 3 -1.49 -20.04 -14.57
N ALA A 4 -2.31 -21.08 -14.47
CA ALA A 4 -2.21 -22.26 -15.34
C ALA A 4 -2.38 -21.89 -16.83
N SER A 5 -3.28 -20.93 -17.14
CA SER A 5 -3.41 -20.41 -18.51
C SER A 5 -2.13 -19.73 -18.99
N LYS A 6 -1.48 -18.94 -18.12
CA LYS A 6 -0.22 -18.28 -18.48
C LYS A 6 0.96 -19.24 -18.54
N ALA A 7 0.98 -20.28 -17.73
CA ALA A 7 1.96 -21.35 -17.80
C ALA A 7 1.89 -22.12 -19.14
N LEU A 8 0.69 -22.29 -19.70
CA LEU A 8 0.49 -22.88 -21.03
C LEU A 8 0.85 -21.90 -22.17
N GLU A 9 0.52 -20.62 -22.00
CA GLU A 9 0.73 -19.58 -23.03
C GLU A 9 2.20 -19.15 -23.14
N TYR A 10 2.90 -19.06 -21.98
CA TYR A 10 4.29 -18.56 -21.87
C TYR A 10 5.12 -19.40 -20.92
N PRO A 11 5.30 -20.72 -21.15
CA PRO A 11 5.91 -21.63 -20.18
C PRO A 11 7.30 -21.18 -19.71
N ASP A 12 8.14 -20.73 -20.62
CA ASP A 12 9.54 -20.37 -20.36
C ASP A 12 9.76 -18.89 -19.99
N ARG A 13 8.69 -18.07 -20.06
CA ARG A 13 8.79 -16.67 -19.67
C ARG A 13 8.98 -16.55 -18.16
N LEU A 14 9.91 -15.67 -17.73
CA LEU A 14 10.08 -15.34 -16.32
C LEU A 14 8.73 -14.86 -15.73
N ALA A 15 8.29 -15.47 -14.65
CA ALA A 15 7.11 -15.04 -13.90
C ALA A 15 7.53 -14.23 -12.66
N VAL A 16 8.50 -14.73 -11.89
CA VAL A 16 8.96 -14.09 -10.65
C VAL A 16 10.46 -14.31 -10.44
N ALA A 17 11.13 -13.30 -9.88
CA ALA A 17 12.54 -13.37 -9.50
C ALA A 17 12.80 -12.67 -8.16
N ASP A 18 13.67 -13.26 -7.35
CA ASP A 18 14.20 -12.64 -6.14
C ASP A 18 15.23 -11.54 -6.44
N GLN A 19 15.46 -10.70 -5.44
CA GLN A 19 16.60 -9.78 -5.44
C GLN A 19 17.94 -10.52 -5.38
N PRO A 20 19.01 -9.97 -5.99
CA PRO A 20 20.28 -10.70 -6.12
C PRO A 20 21.03 -10.95 -4.80
N ASN A 21 20.81 -10.13 -3.76
CA ASN A 21 21.42 -10.26 -2.45
C ASN A 21 20.58 -11.09 -1.45
N ARG A 22 19.64 -11.92 -1.92
CA ARG A 22 18.77 -12.74 -1.06
C ARG A 22 19.57 -13.61 -0.06
N LEU A 23 20.71 -14.14 -0.48
CA LEU A 23 21.55 -15.00 0.37
C LEU A 23 21.96 -14.32 1.69
N ASP A 24 22.20 -13.01 1.66
CA ASP A 24 22.58 -12.24 2.85
C ASP A 24 21.40 -12.06 3.84
N LEU A 25 20.18 -12.25 3.36
CA LEU A 25 18.94 -11.98 4.11
C LEU A 25 18.27 -13.24 4.66
N THR A 26 18.34 -14.36 3.92
CA THR A 26 17.55 -15.58 4.23
C THR A 26 18.37 -16.86 4.29
N ASP A 27 19.69 -16.85 4.08
CA ASP A 27 20.59 -18.00 3.88
C ASP A 27 20.33 -18.81 2.59
N ASP A 28 19.29 -18.46 1.82
CA ASP A 28 18.97 -19.11 0.56
C ASP A 28 19.45 -18.30 -0.64
N LYS A 29 19.79 -18.99 -1.72
CA LYS A 29 20.16 -18.35 -2.98
C LYS A 29 18.95 -17.71 -3.64
N PRO A 30 19.15 -16.61 -4.39
CA PRO A 30 18.08 -16.02 -5.20
C PRO A 30 17.45 -17.06 -6.14
N CYS A 31 16.14 -17.10 -6.16
CA CYS A 31 15.34 -17.97 -7.01
C CYS A 31 14.71 -17.19 -8.16
N ARG A 32 14.55 -17.84 -9.29
CA ARG A 32 13.87 -17.31 -10.49
C ARG A 32 12.99 -18.40 -11.06
N LEU A 33 11.72 -18.13 -11.24
CA LEU A 33 10.76 -19.09 -11.79
C LEU A 33 10.12 -18.55 -13.06
N SER A 34 10.05 -19.39 -14.08
CA SER A 34 9.19 -19.20 -15.23
C SER A 34 7.71 -19.40 -14.85
N PHE A 35 6.77 -19.09 -15.75
CA PHE A 35 5.36 -19.33 -15.50
C PHE A 35 5.05 -20.83 -15.31
N ALA A 36 5.70 -21.72 -16.05
CA ALA A 36 5.55 -23.16 -15.86
C ALA A 36 6.09 -23.60 -14.49
N GLU A 37 7.28 -23.15 -14.10
CA GLU A 37 7.87 -23.48 -12.80
C GLU A 37 7.08 -22.88 -11.63
N LEU A 38 6.50 -21.67 -11.76
CA LEU A 38 5.64 -21.06 -10.75
C LEU A 38 4.33 -21.87 -10.59
N ASP A 39 3.73 -22.31 -11.69
CA ASP A 39 2.51 -23.13 -11.64
C ASP A 39 2.79 -24.51 -11.02
N GLU A 40 3.91 -25.15 -11.38
CA GLU A 40 4.35 -26.42 -10.79
C GLU A 40 4.69 -26.24 -9.29
N GLY A 41 5.55 -25.30 -8.94
CA GLY A 41 5.96 -25.05 -7.55
C GLY A 41 4.77 -24.72 -6.65
N SER A 42 3.83 -23.90 -7.12
CA SER A 42 2.60 -23.61 -6.37
C SER A 42 1.67 -24.81 -6.26
N THR A 43 1.63 -25.72 -7.25
CA THR A 43 0.93 -26.99 -7.15
C THR A 43 1.52 -27.89 -6.07
N GLN A 44 2.84 -27.96 -5.99
CA GLN A 44 3.53 -28.77 -4.98
C GLN A 44 3.29 -28.24 -3.57
N VAL A 45 3.41 -26.91 -3.36
CA VAL A 45 3.13 -26.30 -2.05
C VAL A 45 1.65 -26.50 -1.70
N ALA A 46 0.73 -26.38 -2.65
CA ALA A 46 -0.70 -26.68 -2.43
C ALA A 46 -0.92 -28.11 -1.92
N CYS A 47 -0.26 -29.10 -2.53
CA CYS A 47 -0.34 -30.50 -2.07
C CYS A 47 0.30 -30.68 -0.68
N GLN A 48 1.44 -30.03 -0.40
CA GLN A 48 2.05 -30.09 0.93
C GLN A 48 1.13 -29.48 2.01
N LEU A 49 0.37 -28.44 1.69
CA LEU A 49 -0.65 -27.87 2.58
C LEU A 49 -1.82 -28.83 2.78
N LEU A 50 -2.30 -29.48 1.70
CA LEU A 50 -3.35 -30.51 1.78
C LEU A 50 -2.93 -31.72 2.64
N ASP A 51 -1.68 -32.18 2.50
CA ASP A 51 -1.12 -33.29 3.30
C ASP A 51 -1.10 -32.97 4.80
N ARG A 52 -0.98 -31.69 5.15
CA ARG A 52 -1.05 -31.19 6.53
C ARG A 52 -2.47 -30.92 7.03
N GLY A 53 -3.47 -31.26 6.24
CA GLY A 53 -4.87 -31.14 6.62
C GLY A 53 -5.48 -29.77 6.36
N ILE A 54 -4.79 -28.86 5.69
CA ILE A 54 -5.33 -27.55 5.31
C ILE A 54 -6.31 -27.71 4.15
N ARG A 55 -7.46 -27.06 4.22
CA ARG A 55 -8.59 -27.25 3.29
C ARG A 55 -9.14 -25.89 2.82
N ALA A 56 -10.08 -25.96 1.88
CA ALA A 56 -10.83 -24.78 1.42
C ALA A 56 -11.52 -24.07 2.58
N GLY A 57 -11.41 -22.73 2.60
CA GLY A 57 -11.92 -21.87 3.67
C GLY A 57 -11.03 -21.73 4.90
N ASP A 58 -10.00 -22.57 5.06
CA ASP A 58 -9.02 -22.41 6.14
C ASP A 58 -8.19 -21.12 5.98
N ARG A 59 -7.87 -20.48 7.09
CA ARG A 59 -7.11 -19.23 7.13
C ARG A 59 -5.67 -19.51 7.52
N ILE A 60 -4.73 -18.93 6.76
CA ILE A 60 -3.29 -19.12 6.95
C ILE A 60 -2.64 -17.75 7.09
N ILE A 61 -1.95 -17.51 8.20
CA ILE A 61 -1.06 -16.35 8.30
C ILE A 61 0.21 -16.64 7.50
N VAL A 62 0.63 -15.69 6.66
CA VAL A 62 1.87 -15.80 5.90
C VAL A 62 2.75 -14.59 6.21
N GLN A 63 3.84 -14.84 6.95
CA GLN A 63 4.84 -13.83 7.33
C GLN A 63 6.14 -14.08 6.56
N LEU A 64 6.18 -13.62 5.33
CA LEU A 64 7.31 -13.74 4.42
C LEU A 64 7.70 -12.36 3.85
N PRO A 65 8.99 -12.09 3.62
CA PRO A 65 9.43 -10.92 2.86
C PRO A 65 9.03 -11.06 1.38
N ASN A 66 9.35 -10.04 0.57
CA ASN A 66 9.17 -10.15 -0.88
C ASN A 66 10.18 -11.13 -1.48
N ILE A 67 9.83 -12.39 -1.48
CA ILE A 67 10.59 -13.50 -2.06
C ILE A 67 9.68 -14.40 -2.88
N VAL A 68 10.26 -15.22 -3.72
CA VAL A 68 9.53 -16.14 -4.61
C VAL A 68 8.54 -17.01 -3.84
N GLU A 69 8.88 -17.49 -2.64
CA GLU A 69 8.01 -18.31 -1.80
C GLU A 69 6.71 -17.63 -1.40
N LEU A 70 6.73 -16.30 -1.20
CA LEU A 70 5.50 -15.55 -0.91
C LEU A 70 4.56 -15.57 -2.11
N VAL A 71 5.07 -15.39 -3.32
CA VAL A 71 4.28 -15.48 -4.56
C VAL A 71 3.74 -16.90 -4.75
N VAL A 72 4.56 -17.91 -4.50
CA VAL A 72 4.14 -19.33 -4.52
C VAL A 72 3.03 -19.57 -3.50
N CYS A 73 3.11 -19.03 -2.28
CA CYS A 73 2.05 -19.15 -1.27
C CYS A 73 0.72 -18.57 -1.76
N TYR A 74 0.72 -17.39 -2.37
CA TYR A 74 -0.51 -16.81 -2.95
C TYR A 74 -1.15 -17.75 -3.97
N MET A 75 -0.35 -18.32 -4.85
CA MET A 75 -0.85 -19.23 -5.87
C MET A 75 -1.28 -20.57 -5.29
N ALA A 76 -0.52 -21.14 -4.35
CA ALA A 76 -0.84 -22.41 -3.70
C ALA A 76 -2.14 -22.33 -2.88
N VAL A 77 -2.28 -21.30 -2.06
CA VAL A 77 -3.48 -21.05 -1.25
C VAL A 77 -4.70 -20.84 -2.15
N SER A 78 -4.55 -20.08 -3.25
CA SER A 78 -5.60 -19.92 -4.26
C SER A 78 -6.01 -21.25 -4.88
N LYS A 79 -5.07 -22.17 -5.16
CA LYS A 79 -5.37 -23.49 -5.77
C LYS A 79 -6.19 -24.42 -4.89
N ILE A 80 -6.07 -24.31 -3.57
CA ILE A 80 -6.82 -25.13 -2.61
C ILE A 80 -8.07 -24.44 -2.04
N GLY A 81 -8.34 -23.19 -2.43
CA GLY A 81 -9.49 -22.43 -1.93
C GLY A 81 -9.37 -22.01 -0.46
N ALA A 82 -8.15 -22.03 0.11
CA ALA A 82 -7.89 -21.48 1.44
C ALA A 82 -7.73 -19.93 1.38
N ILE A 83 -7.60 -19.29 2.53
CA ILE A 83 -7.53 -17.85 2.67
C ILE A 83 -6.15 -17.47 3.20
N ILE A 84 -5.42 -16.64 2.45
CA ILE A 84 -4.12 -16.12 2.87
C ILE A 84 -4.29 -14.81 3.64
N SER A 85 -3.67 -14.74 4.82
CA SER A 85 -3.55 -13.51 5.61
C SER A 85 -2.08 -13.08 5.61
N PRO A 86 -1.66 -12.28 4.61
CA PRO A 86 -0.27 -11.83 4.52
C PRO A 86 0.00 -10.74 5.55
N VAL A 87 1.13 -10.83 6.23
CA VAL A 87 1.52 -9.86 7.27
C VAL A 87 2.96 -9.38 7.06
N PRO A 88 3.28 -8.12 7.42
CA PRO A 88 4.64 -7.62 7.37
C PRO A 88 5.60 -8.44 8.24
N VAL A 89 6.85 -8.63 7.78
CA VAL A 89 7.89 -9.32 8.55
C VAL A 89 8.27 -8.58 9.84
N GLN A 90 7.98 -7.29 9.92
CA GLN A 90 8.21 -6.45 11.09
C GLN A 90 7.19 -6.67 12.22
N TYR A 91 6.07 -7.37 11.96
CA TYR A 91 5.11 -7.66 13.02
C TYR A 91 5.69 -8.65 14.02
N GLY A 92 5.60 -8.26 15.31
CA GLY A 92 6.04 -9.08 16.42
C GLY A 92 4.92 -9.97 16.96
N SER A 93 5.19 -10.60 18.09
CA SER A 93 4.21 -11.48 18.75
C SER A 93 2.91 -10.78 19.14
N HIS A 94 2.95 -9.49 19.46
CA HIS A 94 1.77 -8.70 19.83
C HIS A 94 0.77 -8.61 18.67
N GLU A 95 1.23 -8.16 17.50
CA GLU A 95 0.38 -8.05 16.31
C GLU A 95 -0.09 -9.42 15.83
N LEU A 96 0.80 -10.41 15.82
CA LEU A 96 0.45 -11.77 15.42
C LEU A 96 -0.59 -12.42 16.35
N GLN A 97 -0.53 -12.16 17.65
CA GLN A 97 -1.56 -12.62 18.61
C GLN A 97 -2.93 -12.00 18.32
N HIS A 98 -2.97 -10.69 18.07
CA HIS A 98 -4.20 -10.00 17.71
C HIS A 98 -4.81 -10.55 16.43
N ILE A 99 -3.98 -10.70 15.39
CA ILE A 99 -4.38 -11.26 14.09
C ILE A 99 -4.89 -12.69 14.27
N SER A 100 -4.14 -13.53 14.99
CA SER A 100 -4.49 -14.91 15.27
C SER A 100 -5.84 -15.03 16.02
N ALA A 101 -6.07 -14.17 17.01
CA ALA A 101 -7.35 -14.13 17.74
C ALA A 101 -8.51 -13.72 16.83
N THR A 102 -8.28 -12.83 15.87
CA THR A 102 -9.31 -12.33 14.95
C THR A 102 -9.68 -13.35 13.88
N ILE A 103 -8.69 -14.06 13.29
CA ILE A 103 -8.96 -14.94 12.15
C ILE A 103 -8.95 -16.43 12.49
N SER A 104 -8.50 -16.83 13.68
CA SER A 104 -8.38 -18.23 14.09
C SER A 104 -7.68 -19.08 13.03
N PRO A 105 -6.40 -18.82 12.71
CA PRO A 105 -5.69 -19.48 11.62
C PRO A 105 -5.40 -20.94 11.97
N VAL A 106 -5.36 -21.81 10.97
CA VAL A 106 -4.94 -23.22 11.13
C VAL A 106 -3.42 -23.39 11.04
N ALA A 107 -2.74 -22.45 10.35
CA ALA A 107 -1.31 -22.47 10.19
C ALA A 107 -0.71 -21.06 10.09
N ILE A 108 0.59 -20.98 10.42
CA ILE A 108 1.46 -19.84 10.13
C ILE A 108 2.57 -20.34 9.22
N VAL A 109 2.74 -19.69 8.07
CA VAL A 109 3.83 -19.95 7.12
C VAL A 109 4.87 -18.85 7.26
N THR A 110 6.15 -19.20 7.43
CA THR A 110 7.24 -18.25 7.64
C THR A 110 8.58 -18.79 7.13
N LEU A 111 9.65 -18.02 7.36
CA LEU A 111 11.07 -18.45 7.24
C LEU A 111 11.69 -18.59 8.62
N GLU A 112 12.85 -19.23 8.67
CA GLU A 112 13.68 -19.26 9.88
C GLU A 112 14.07 -17.84 10.29
N ARG A 113 14.66 -17.07 9.36
CA ARG A 113 15.08 -15.69 9.58
C ARG A 113 14.95 -14.80 8.34
N PHE A 114 14.94 -13.48 8.58
CA PHE A 114 15.09 -12.45 7.55
C PHE A 114 15.95 -11.30 8.09
N GLY A 115 17.19 -11.19 7.60
CA GLY A 115 18.18 -10.30 8.19
C GLY A 115 18.43 -10.65 9.67
N ALA A 116 18.18 -9.70 10.55
CA ALA A 116 18.29 -9.88 12.00
C ALA A 116 16.99 -10.41 12.65
N LEU A 117 15.89 -10.55 11.90
CA LEU A 117 14.60 -10.99 12.42
C LEU A 117 14.54 -12.53 12.49
N GLU A 118 14.30 -13.08 13.66
CA GLU A 118 14.08 -14.51 13.89
C GLU A 118 12.57 -14.82 13.74
N LEU A 119 12.10 -14.99 12.50
CA LEU A 119 10.68 -15.07 12.19
C LEU A 119 10.03 -16.33 12.74
N SER A 120 10.69 -17.50 12.61
CA SER A 120 10.17 -18.78 13.14
C SER A 120 9.95 -18.71 14.64
N LYS A 121 10.90 -18.16 15.42
CA LYS A 121 10.76 -17.99 16.87
C LYS A 121 9.63 -17.05 17.25
N THR A 122 9.46 -15.97 16.50
CA THR A 122 8.35 -15.03 16.71
C THR A 122 7.01 -15.73 16.47
N ALA A 123 6.89 -16.48 15.38
CA ALA A 123 5.69 -17.24 15.06
C ALA A 123 5.44 -18.38 16.06
N GLU A 124 6.47 -19.10 16.50
CA GLU A 124 6.36 -20.17 17.51
C GLU A 124 5.76 -19.65 18.83
N SER A 125 6.12 -18.42 19.22
CA SER A 125 5.64 -17.83 20.49
C SER A 125 4.12 -17.66 20.58
N ILE A 126 3.42 -17.70 19.44
CA ILE A 126 1.96 -17.57 19.38
C ILE A 126 1.24 -18.89 19.03
N THR A 127 1.99 -19.96 18.70
CA THR A 127 1.41 -21.27 18.44
C THR A 127 1.08 -21.96 19.79
N ASN A 128 -0.16 -22.36 19.95
CA ASN A 128 -0.67 -22.96 21.20
C ASN A 128 -1.09 -24.43 21.02
N GLY A 129 -0.48 -25.13 20.06
CA GLY A 129 -0.78 -26.52 19.73
C GLY A 129 -1.99 -26.70 18.79
N SER A 130 -2.79 -25.66 18.56
CA SER A 130 -3.88 -25.69 17.56
C SER A 130 -3.49 -25.06 16.22
N ILE A 131 -2.42 -24.28 16.17
CA ILE A 131 -1.90 -23.60 14.97
C ILE A 131 -0.61 -24.29 14.56
N GLN A 132 -0.53 -24.76 13.32
CA GLN A 132 0.68 -25.37 12.77
C GLN A 132 1.68 -24.29 12.37
N LEU A 133 2.94 -24.42 12.82
CA LEU A 133 4.05 -23.62 12.29
C LEU A 133 4.65 -24.34 11.08
N LEU A 134 4.72 -23.67 9.93
CA LEU A 134 5.27 -24.19 8.69
C LEU A 134 6.41 -23.28 8.20
N VAL A 135 7.62 -23.79 8.23
CA VAL A 135 8.84 -23.04 7.85
C VAL A 135 9.30 -23.49 6.47
N PHE A 136 9.47 -22.55 5.54
CA PHE A 136 10.07 -22.84 4.24
C PHE A 136 11.54 -23.29 4.40
N GLY A 137 11.93 -24.27 3.58
CA GLY A 137 13.23 -24.94 3.70
C GLY A 137 13.24 -26.15 4.64
N THR A 138 12.33 -26.18 5.62
CA THR A 138 12.16 -27.28 6.58
C THR A 138 10.87 -28.05 6.34
N ASP A 139 9.74 -27.37 6.42
CA ASP A 139 8.40 -27.99 6.31
C ASP A 139 7.81 -27.88 4.91
N LEU A 140 8.07 -26.79 4.23
CA LEU A 140 7.63 -26.51 2.87
C LEU A 140 8.83 -26.34 1.95
N ASN A 141 8.76 -26.89 0.75
CA ASN A 141 9.86 -26.85 -0.22
C ASN A 141 9.32 -26.60 -1.63
N LEU A 142 10.12 -25.88 -2.43
CA LEU A 142 9.85 -25.63 -3.87
C LEU A 142 10.44 -26.71 -4.79
N VAL A 143 10.93 -27.83 -4.26
CA VAL A 143 11.63 -28.83 -5.05
C VAL A 143 10.69 -29.50 -6.04
N SER A 144 10.99 -29.34 -7.34
CA SER A 144 10.27 -29.95 -8.45
C SER A 144 10.52 -31.46 -8.48
N THR A 145 9.53 -32.22 -8.05
CA THR A 145 9.37 -33.61 -8.48
C THR A 145 7.98 -33.71 -9.09
N GLN A 146 7.89 -33.83 -10.41
CA GLN A 146 6.61 -34.15 -11.05
C GLN A 146 6.07 -35.44 -10.47
N ASP A 147 5.21 -35.30 -9.47
CA ASP A 147 4.51 -36.41 -8.85
C ASP A 147 3.06 -36.42 -9.36
N SER A 148 2.78 -37.33 -10.28
CA SER A 148 1.47 -37.49 -10.88
C SER A 148 0.37 -37.77 -9.83
N GLN A 149 0.72 -38.35 -8.66
CA GLN A 149 -0.23 -38.58 -7.57
C GLN A 149 -0.63 -37.26 -6.89
N LYS A 150 0.31 -36.34 -6.73
CA LYS A 150 0.03 -35.01 -6.14
C LYS A 150 -0.84 -34.17 -7.06
N CYS A 151 -0.59 -34.19 -8.37
CA CYS A 151 -1.48 -33.51 -9.33
C CYS A 151 -2.91 -34.06 -9.24
N LEU A 152 -3.08 -35.37 -9.14
CA LEU A 152 -4.39 -36.01 -8.98
C LEU A 152 -5.06 -35.65 -7.64
N GLN A 153 -4.30 -35.57 -6.55
CA GLN A 153 -4.81 -35.16 -5.24
C GLN A 153 -5.37 -33.72 -5.28
N LEU A 154 -4.64 -32.77 -5.87
CA LEU A 154 -5.11 -31.41 -6.03
C LEU A 154 -6.35 -31.34 -6.93
N GLN A 155 -6.37 -32.07 -8.03
CA GLN A 155 -7.52 -32.11 -8.91
C GLN A 155 -8.75 -32.64 -8.20
N ASN A 156 -8.66 -33.78 -7.48
CA ASN A 156 -9.76 -34.34 -6.68
C ASN A 156 -10.26 -33.36 -5.61
N HIS A 157 -9.33 -32.59 -4.99
CA HIS A 157 -9.70 -31.55 -4.03
C HIS A 157 -10.50 -30.42 -4.71
N GLN A 158 -10.04 -29.92 -5.86
CA GLN A 158 -10.70 -28.85 -6.62
C GLN A 158 -12.08 -29.28 -7.16
N GLU A 159 -12.24 -30.52 -7.54
CA GLU A 159 -13.53 -31.08 -7.94
C GLU A 159 -14.52 -31.18 -6.76
N SER A 160 -14.00 -31.50 -5.57
CA SER A 160 -14.80 -31.60 -4.34
C SER A 160 -15.15 -30.23 -3.74
N PHE A 161 -14.29 -29.24 -3.93
CA PHE A 161 -14.41 -27.88 -3.41
C PHE A 161 -14.17 -26.86 -4.53
N PRO A 162 -15.14 -26.64 -5.43
CA PRO A 162 -15.02 -25.66 -6.51
C PRO A 162 -14.87 -24.27 -5.93
N ILE A 163 -13.87 -23.53 -6.45
CA ILE A 163 -13.54 -22.17 -6.01
C ILE A 163 -14.48 -21.19 -6.70
N ASP A 164 -15.20 -20.39 -5.91
CA ASP A 164 -15.95 -19.25 -6.38
C ASP A 164 -15.04 -18.01 -6.45
N ALA A 165 -15.13 -17.22 -7.50
CA ALA A 165 -14.34 -16.01 -7.67
C ALA A 165 -14.72 -14.89 -6.68
N ASP A 166 -15.91 -14.96 -6.09
CA ASP A 166 -16.38 -14.01 -5.07
C ASP A 166 -16.03 -14.44 -3.63
N GLN A 167 -15.55 -15.68 -3.43
CA GLN A 167 -15.06 -16.08 -2.12
C GLN A 167 -13.81 -15.29 -1.71
N THR A 168 -13.64 -15.04 -0.41
CA THR A 168 -12.47 -14.38 0.16
C THR A 168 -11.20 -15.18 -0.16
N LEU A 169 -10.21 -14.51 -0.77
CA LEU A 169 -8.89 -15.06 -1.02
C LEU A 169 -7.86 -14.53 -0.02
N THR A 170 -7.92 -13.24 0.29
CA THR A 170 -6.95 -12.61 1.20
C THR A 170 -7.66 -11.90 2.35
N ILE A 171 -6.98 -11.82 3.51
CA ILE A 171 -7.31 -10.89 4.58
C ILE A 171 -6.08 -10.01 4.78
N CYS A 172 -6.10 -8.80 4.21
CA CYS A 172 -5.06 -7.80 4.40
C CYS A 172 -5.32 -7.00 5.68
N TRP A 173 -4.29 -6.36 6.24
CA TRP A 173 -4.40 -5.63 7.50
C TRP A 173 -4.15 -4.14 7.31
N THR A 174 -5.01 -3.32 7.91
CA THR A 174 -4.81 -1.87 7.95
C THR A 174 -4.26 -1.48 9.32
N SER A 175 -3.34 -0.54 9.35
CA SER A 175 -2.99 0.15 10.58
C SER A 175 -4.13 1.12 10.93
N GLY A 176 -5.16 0.64 11.59
CA GLY A 176 -6.28 1.48 12.01
C GLY A 176 -5.80 2.75 12.73
N THR A 177 -6.55 3.85 12.60
CA THR A 177 -6.30 5.11 13.36
C THR A 177 -6.32 4.91 14.87
N THR A 178 -6.85 3.79 15.34
CA THR A 178 -6.89 3.36 16.74
C THR A 178 -5.68 2.52 17.15
N GLY A 179 -4.69 2.31 16.27
CA GLY A 179 -3.52 1.48 16.53
C GLY A 179 -3.73 -0.03 16.40
N THR A 180 -4.97 -0.51 16.42
CA THR A 180 -5.27 -1.95 16.28
C THR A 180 -5.53 -2.30 14.82
N PRO A 181 -4.80 -3.25 14.21
CA PRO A 181 -5.02 -3.65 12.83
C PRO A 181 -6.43 -4.22 12.60
N LYS A 182 -7.08 -3.79 11.50
CA LYS A 182 -8.37 -4.33 11.06
C LYS A 182 -8.18 -5.25 9.87
N GLY A 183 -8.84 -6.41 9.88
CA GLY A 183 -8.81 -7.37 8.78
C GLY A 183 -9.72 -6.95 7.63
N VAL A 184 -9.16 -6.86 6.43
CA VAL A 184 -9.83 -6.49 5.18
C VAL A 184 -9.91 -7.72 4.29
N PRO A 185 -11.05 -8.42 4.25
CA PRO A 185 -11.25 -9.55 3.34
C PRO A 185 -11.40 -9.06 1.90
N ARG A 186 -10.76 -9.75 0.96
CA ARG A 186 -10.89 -9.45 -0.47
C ARG A 186 -11.02 -10.73 -1.30
N SER A 187 -11.94 -10.70 -2.25
CA SER A 187 -12.18 -11.81 -3.16
C SER A 187 -11.22 -11.80 -4.37
N HIS A 188 -11.23 -12.89 -5.14
CA HIS A 188 -10.52 -12.95 -6.42
C HIS A 188 -11.00 -11.86 -7.39
N ASN A 189 -12.31 -11.65 -7.48
CA ASN A 189 -12.89 -10.63 -8.38
C ASN A 189 -12.49 -9.22 -7.99
N MET A 190 -12.45 -8.90 -6.70
CA MET A 190 -11.96 -7.60 -6.21
C MET A 190 -10.50 -7.36 -6.61
N TRP A 191 -9.64 -8.39 -6.48
CA TRP A 191 -8.23 -8.28 -6.90
C TRP A 191 -8.07 -8.14 -8.41
N ILE A 192 -8.85 -8.89 -9.21
CA ILE A 192 -8.82 -8.77 -10.67
C ILE A 192 -9.30 -7.38 -11.12
N SER A 193 -10.34 -6.84 -10.48
CA SER A 193 -10.83 -5.49 -10.77
C SER A 193 -9.79 -4.43 -10.44
N THR A 194 -9.14 -4.54 -9.28
CA THR A 194 -8.02 -3.67 -8.89
C THR A 194 -6.85 -3.78 -9.87
N ALA A 195 -6.48 -5.01 -10.24
CA ALA A 195 -5.39 -5.25 -11.20
C ALA A 195 -5.65 -4.61 -12.56
N ARG A 196 -6.88 -4.65 -13.05
CA ARG A 196 -7.28 -3.98 -14.31
C ARG A 196 -7.19 -2.45 -14.21
N CYS A 197 -7.62 -1.88 -13.09
CA CYS A 197 -7.47 -0.44 -12.83
C CYS A 197 -5.99 -0.03 -12.82
N CYS A 198 -5.14 -0.77 -12.11
CA CYS A 198 -3.71 -0.51 -12.05
C CYS A 198 -3.01 -0.72 -13.40
N ALA A 199 -3.40 -1.75 -14.15
CA ALA A 199 -2.87 -2.00 -15.49
C ALA A 199 -3.21 -0.86 -16.47
N GLU A 200 -4.41 -0.33 -16.40
CA GLU A 200 -4.82 0.84 -17.18
C GLU A 200 -4.02 2.08 -16.77
N ALA A 201 -3.92 2.35 -15.46
CA ALA A 201 -3.18 3.49 -14.93
C ALA A 201 -1.70 3.46 -15.34
N GLY A 202 -1.04 2.32 -15.20
CA GLY A 202 0.37 2.11 -15.55
C GLY A 202 0.61 1.86 -17.03
N ASN A 203 -0.43 1.80 -17.85
CA ASN A 203 -0.36 1.39 -19.26
C ASN A 203 0.44 0.08 -19.43
N TYR A 204 0.12 -0.92 -18.58
CA TYR A 204 0.84 -2.19 -18.59
C TYR A 204 0.61 -2.97 -19.87
N GLN A 205 1.68 -3.52 -20.40
CA GLN A 205 1.69 -4.31 -21.61
C GLN A 205 2.03 -5.76 -21.31
N GLN A 206 1.52 -6.66 -22.14
CA GLN A 206 1.91 -8.06 -22.05
C GLN A 206 3.43 -8.23 -22.16
N GLY A 207 4.02 -8.96 -21.21
CA GLY A 207 5.46 -9.20 -21.15
C GLY A 207 6.27 -8.10 -20.47
N ASP A 208 5.62 -7.12 -19.88
CA ASP A 208 6.27 -6.13 -19.02
C ASP A 208 7.03 -6.78 -17.86
N ARG A 209 8.01 -6.05 -17.35
CA ARG A 209 8.83 -6.44 -16.21
C ARG A 209 8.67 -5.39 -15.11
N PHE A 210 8.13 -5.83 -13.99
CA PHE A 210 7.84 -4.98 -12.85
C PHE A 210 8.90 -5.15 -11.76
N LEU A 211 9.33 -4.06 -11.13
CA LEU A 211 10.11 -4.12 -9.88
C LEU A 211 9.23 -3.71 -8.71
N ASN A 212 8.95 -4.65 -7.82
CA ASN A 212 8.13 -4.42 -6.63
C ASN A 212 9.00 -4.27 -5.39
N ILE A 213 9.02 -3.07 -4.81
CA ILE A 213 9.77 -2.72 -3.59
C ILE A 213 8.87 -2.57 -2.35
N PHE A 214 7.55 -2.55 -2.53
CA PHE A 214 6.62 -2.48 -1.40
C PHE A 214 6.31 -3.89 -0.88
N PRO A 215 6.10 -4.06 0.43
CA PRO A 215 5.72 -5.36 0.97
C PRO A 215 4.49 -5.95 0.28
N LEU A 216 4.57 -7.21 -0.12
CA LEU A 216 3.53 -7.92 -0.87
C LEU A 216 2.40 -8.39 0.07
N VAL A 217 1.93 -7.46 0.92
CA VAL A 217 0.93 -7.68 1.97
C VAL A 217 -0.24 -6.69 1.88
N ASN A 218 -0.20 -5.78 0.91
CA ASN A 218 -1.20 -4.72 0.77
C ASN A 218 -1.62 -4.49 -0.68
N MET A 219 -2.59 -3.60 -0.86
CA MET A 219 -3.17 -3.28 -2.16
C MET A 219 -2.15 -2.79 -3.19
N ALA A 220 -1.17 -1.97 -2.79
CA ALA A 220 -0.18 -1.41 -3.71
C ALA A 220 0.63 -2.51 -4.41
N SER A 221 1.00 -3.57 -3.69
CA SER A 221 1.79 -4.67 -4.24
C SER A 221 0.95 -5.79 -4.81
N ILE A 222 -0.10 -6.23 -4.10
CA ILE A 222 -0.95 -7.33 -4.55
C ILE A 222 -1.74 -6.90 -5.79
N GLY A 223 -2.45 -5.77 -5.72
CA GLY A 223 -3.27 -5.24 -6.81
C GLY A 223 -2.47 -4.52 -7.89
N GLY A 224 -1.35 -3.87 -7.51
CA GLY A 224 -0.51 -3.11 -8.44
C GLY A 224 0.50 -3.95 -9.22
N PHE A 225 0.95 -5.09 -8.69
CA PHE A 225 2.00 -5.91 -9.31
C PHE A 225 1.63 -7.39 -9.45
N LEU A 226 1.27 -8.09 -8.35
CA LEU A 226 1.08 -9.54 -8.38
C LEU A 226 -0.04 -9.96 -9.35
N TYR A 227 -1.24 -9.42 -9.15
CA TYR A 227 -2.37 -9.79 -10.01
C TYR A 227 -2.26 -9.25 -11.44
N PRO A 228 -1.77 -8.01 -11.70
CA PRO A 228 -1.48 -7.60 -13.07
C PRO A 228 -0.45 -8.48 -13.76
N ALA A 229 0.61 -8.93 -13.06
CA ALA A 229 1.61 -9.83 -13.64
C ALA A 229 0.99 -11.15 -14.10
N ILE A 230 0.18 -11.78 -13.25
CA ILE A 230 -0.52 -13.02 -13.60
C ILE A 230 -1.58 -12.79 -14.70
N LEU A 231 -2.32 -11.67 -14.64
CA LEU A 231 -3.39 -11.38 -15.61
C LEU A 231 -2.83 -11.15 -17.03
N LEU A 232 -1.71 -10.44 -17.14
CA LEU A 232 -1.14 -10.00 -18.43
C LEU A 232 0.05 -10.86 -18.90
N GLY A 233 0.54 -11.79 -18.06
CA GLY A 233 1.76 -12.55 -18.37
C GLY A 233 3.02 -11.71 -18.30
N CYS A 234 3.10 -10.80 -17.32
CA CYS A 234 4.26 -9.97 -17.02
C CYS A 234 5.15 -10.63 -15.97
N SER A 235 6.41 -10.20 -15.88
CA SER A 235 7.35 -10.67 -14.86
C SER A 235 7.32 -9.73 -13.65
N ILE A 236 7.45 -10.28 -12.45
CA ILE A 236 7.62 -9.52 -11.22
C ILE A 236 9.01 -9.79 -10.62
N VAL A 237 9.82 -8.76 -10.48
CA VAL A 237 11.09 -8.78 -9.79
C VAL A 237 10.85 -8.23 -8.39
N LEU A 238 11.30 -8.97 -7.38
CA LEU A 238 11.06 -8.67 -5.98
C LEU A 238 12.25 -7.94 -5.37
N HIS A 239 11.97 -7.06 -4.40
CA HIS A 239 12.97 -6.29 -3.68
C HIS A 239 12.48 -6.02 -2.25
N HIS A 240 13.26 -6.40 -1.24
CA HIS A 240 12.99 -6.13 0.17
C HIS A 240 14.19 -6.54 1.04
N PRO A 241 14.67 -5.72 1.99
CA PRO A 241 14.23 -4.35 2.27
C PRO A 241 14.70 -3.36 1.18
N LEU A 242 14.16 -2.15 1.18
CA LEU A 242 14.56 -1.14 0.20
C LEU A 242 16.03 -0.74 0.38
N ASP A 243 16.83 -1.02 -0.64
CA ASP A 243 18.19 -0.53 -0.83
C ASP A 243 18.23 0.31 -2.10
N PRO A 244 18.45 1.64 -2.02
CA PRO A 244 18.41 2.52 -3.19
C PRO A 244 19.44 2.18 -4.26
N GLY A 245 20.63 1.70 -3.88
CA GLY A 245 21.69 1.32 -4.82
C GLY A 245 21.29 0.06 -5.60
N LEU A 246 20.84 -0.97 -4.89
CA LEU A 246 20.35 -2.21 -5.49
C LEU A 246 19.08 -1.99 -6.31
N TYR A 247 18.17 -1.10 -5.87
CA TYR A 247 16.99 -0.73 -6.62
C TYR A 247 17.34 -0.18 -8.01
N LEU A 248 18.29 0.77 -8.10
CA LEU A 248 18.75 1.33 -9.37
C LEU A 248 19.43 0.27 -10.25
N ALA A 249 20.26 -0.59 -9.66
CA ALA A 249 20.88 -1.69 -10.39
C ALA A 249 19.83 -2.66 -10.96
N GLN A 250 18.82 -3.04 -10.17
CA GLN A 250 17.75 -3.92 -10.66
C GLN A 250 16.90 -3.27 -11.75
N LEU A 251 16.65 -1.96 -11.71
CA LEU A 251 15.94 -1.26 -12.81
C LEU A 251 16.64 -1.49 -14.14
N GLN A 252 17.97 -1.39 -14.19
CA GLN A 252 18.79 -1.63 -15.38
C GLN A 252 18.92 -3.12 -15.69
N ASP A 253 19.44 -3.92 -14.75
CA ASP A 253 19.87 -5.29 -15.01
C ASP A 253 18.69 -6.21 -15.35
N GLU A 254 17.53 -5.95 -14.75
CA GLU A 254 16.29 -6.66 -15.03
C GLU A 254 15.46 -6.01 -16.14
N GLN A 255 15.95 -4.94 -16.77
CA GLN A 255 15.24 -4.22 -17.84
C GLN A 255 13.79 -3.87 -17.48
N ILE A 256 13.63 -3.26 -16.32
CA ILE A 256 12.32 -2.96 -15.74
C ILE A 256 11.57 -1.95 -16.60
N THR A 257 10.29 -2.22 -16.84
CA THR A 257 9.41 -1.35 -17.63
C THR A 257 8.51 -0.47 -16.77
N PHE A 258 8.22 -0.91 -15.55
CA PHE A 258 7.42 -0.18 -14.57
C PHE A 258 7.84 -0.52 -13.13
N THR A 259 7.81 0.47 -12.26
CA THR A 259 8.04 0.31 -10.82
C THR A 259 7.18 1.29 -10.02
N LEU A 260 7.04 1.05 -8.73
CA LEU A 260 6.53 2.01 -7.75
C LEU A 260 7.68 2.44 -6.84
N ALA A 261 7.73 3.72 -6.48
CA ALA A 261 8.71 4.23 -5.53
C ALA A 261 8.08 5.25 -4.57
N PRO A 262 8.52 5.28 -3.30
CA PRO A 262 8.03 6.29 -2.36
C PRO A 262 8.47 7.70 -2.79
N PRO A 263 7.67 8.75 -2.51
CA PRO A 263 7.98 10.12 -2.90
C PRO A 263 9.37 10.59 -2.45
N VAL A 264 9.81 10.20 -1.25
CA VAL A 264 11.13 10.55 -0.71
C VAL A 264 12.26 10.06 -1.62
N LEU A 265 12.18 8.81 -2.11
CA LEU A 265 13.18 8.27 -3.03
C LEU A 265 13.16 9.02 -4.37
N LEU A 266 11.97 9.29 -4.92
CA LEU A 266 11.84 10.05 -6.19
C LEU A 266 12.36 11.48 -6.05
N ASN A 267 12.08 12.16 -4.93
CA ASN A 267 12.61 13.49 -4.66
C ASN A 267 14.16 13.49 -4.61
N GLN A 268 14.77 12.48 -4.00
CA GLN A 268 16.23 12.34 -3.98
C GLN A 268 16.79 12.09 -5.38
N LEU A 269 16.19 11.18 -6.14
CA LEU A 269 16.62 10.87 -7.52
C LEU A 269 16.46 12.09 -8.44
N ALA A 270 15.37 12.83 -8.31
CA ALA A 270 15.16 14.06 -9.09
C ALA A 270 16.23 15.13 -8.82
N LYS A 271 16.80 15.18 -7.61
CA LYS A 271 17.90 16.08 -7.26
C LYS A 271 19.30 15.55 -7.63
N SER A 272 19.41 14.27 -8.01
CA SER A 272 20.69 13.56 -8.18
C SER A 272 20.88 13.08 -9.63
N GLN A 273 20.92 14.02 -10.58
CA GLN A 273 21.06 13.72 -12.01
C GLN A 273 22.30 12.86 -12.32
N ASP A 274 23.42 13.09 -11.64
CA ASP A 274 24.64 12.31 -11.83
C ASP A 274 24.45 10.83 -11.43
N MET A 275 23.63 10.56 -10.40
CA MET A 275 23.31 9.20 -10.02
C MET A 275 22.43 8.52 -11.07
N TRP A 276 21.39 9.23 -11.54
CA TRP A 276 20.51 8.74 -12.59
C TRP A 276 21.26 8.37 -13.87
N ASN A 277 22.18 9.25 -14.33
CA ASN A 277 22.95 9.08 -15.56
C ASN A 277 23.99 7.94 -15.52
N ARG A 278 24.20 7.29 -14.38
CA ARG A 278 25.10 6.13 -14.26
C ARG A 278 24.47 4.82 -14.73
N PHE A 279 23.16 4.80 -14.94
CA PHE A 279 22.41 3.60 -15.28
C PHE A 279 21.68 3.79 -16.61
N ASP A 280 21.39 2.67 -17.29
CA ASP A 280 20.53 2.64 -18.47
C ASP A 280 19.09 2.29 -18.08
N PHE A 281 18.21 3.27 -18.13
CA PHE A 281 16.79 3.11 -17.85
C PHE A 281 15.92 3.20 -19.11
N SER A 282 16.48 2.91 -20.28
CA SER A 282 15.78 3.03 -21.58
C SER A 282 14.53 2.17 -21.72
N GLN A 283 14.41 1.11 -20.91
CA GLN A 283 13.22 0.26 -20.86
C GLN A 283 12.13 0.76 -19.90
N LEU A 284 12.48 1.63 -18.96
CA LEU A 284 11.53 2.16 -17.98
C LEU A 284 10.62 3.19 -18.66
N ARG A 285 9.31 2.94 -18.66
CA ARG A 285 8.32 3.81 -19.29
C ARG A 285 7.67 4.80 -18.33
N SER A 286 7.41 4.36 -17.14
CA SER A 286 6.81 5.19 -16.09
C SER A 286 7.11 4.67 -14.69
N ILE A 287 6.97 5.55 -13.73
CA ILE A 287 7.12 5.24 -12.31
C ILE A 287 5.84 5.63 -11.59
N GLY A 288 5.26 4.71 -10.85
CA GLY A 288 4.17 5.01 -9.93
C GLY A 288 4.71 5.56 -8.61
N SER A 289 3.95 6.45 -7.97
CA SER A 289 4.22 6.92 -6.61
C SER A 289 2.90 7.20 -5.87
N GLY A 290 2.93 7.19 -4.56
CA GLY A 290 1.75 7.42 -3.73
C GLY A 290 2.03 7.21 -2.25
N SER A 291 1.00 7.00 -1.46
CA SER A 291 1.02 6.87 0.01
C SER A 291 1.30 8.17 0.76
N ALA A 292 1.84 9.19 0.09
CA ALA A 292 2.04 10.55 0.58
C ALA A 292 1.87 11.52 -0.60
N PRO A 293 1.65 12.83 -0.34
CA PRO A 293 1.56 13.84 -1.38
C PRO A 293 2.80 13.86 -2.27
N LEU A 294 2.63 14.14 -3.56
CA LEU A 294 3.72 14.28 -4.52
C LEU A 294 4.09 15.74 -4.71
N ALA A 295 5.38 15.99 -4.91
CA ALA A 295 5.87 17.32 -5.25
C ALA A 295 5.74 17.58 -6.77
N PRO A 296 5.06 18.64 -7.23
CA PRO A 296 4.92 18.96 -8.65
C PRO A 296 6.25 19.10 -9.38
N TRP A 297 7.25 19.72 -8.74
CA TRP A 297 8.58 19.89 -9.30
C TRP A 297 9.29 18.56 -9.58
N MET A 298 9.05 17.54 -8.76
CA MET A 298 9.63 16.20 -8.96
C MET A 298 9.04 15.55 -10.21
N ILE A 299 7.72 15.59 -10.39
CA ILE A 299 7.04 15.08 -11.60
C ILE A 299 7.58 15.78 -12.84
N GLU A 300 7.71 17.12 -12.78
CA GLU A 300 8.22 17.91 -13.89
C GLU A 300 9.69 17.59 -14.21
N THR A 301 10.52 17.36 -13.19
CA THR A 301 11.91 16.96 -13.36
C THR A 301 12.02 15.62 -14.07
N PHE A 302 11.26 14.60 -13.63
CA PHE A 302 11.24 13.29 -14.27
C PHE A 302 10.83 13.39 -15.74
N ARG A 303 9.79 14.16 -16.03
CA ARG A 303 9.29 14.37 -17.39
C ARG A 303 10.32 15.08 -18.29
N GLN A 304 10.89 16.20 -17.84
CA GLN A 304 11.75 17.04 -18.66
C GLN A 304 13.17 16.52 -18.78
N GLN A 305 13.75 16.02 -17.69
CA GLN A 305 15.15 15.63 -17.66
C GLN A 305 15.37 14.16 -17.99
N TYR A 306 14.43 13.29 -17.59
CA TYR A 306 14.59 11.84 -17.75
C TYR A 306 13.64 11.23 -18.79
N GLY A 307 12.71 12.01 -19.32
CA GLY A 307 11.71 11.52 -20.30
C GLY A 307 10.74 10.49 -19.69
N LEU A 308 10.57 10.49 -18.38
CA LEU A 308 9.75 9.54 -17.65
C LEU A 308 8.51 10.20 -17.07
N GLU A 309 7.39 9.49 -17.16
CA GLU A 309 6.15 9.91 -16.53
C GLU A 309 6.00 9.35 -15.12
N VAL A 310 5.64 10.22 -14.18
CA VAL A 310 5.27 9.82 -12.83
C VAL A 310 3.76 9.78 -12.71
N ILE A 311 3.23 8.65 -12.24
CA ILE A 311 1.81 8.41 -12.03
C ILE A 311 1.52 8.53 -10.54
N ASN A 312 0.56 9.36 -10.18
CA ASN A 312 0.13 9.51 -8.80
C ASN A 312 -0.95 8.49 -8.47
N PHE A 313 -0.71 7.64 -7.45
CA PHE A 313 -1.64 6.63 -6.95
C PHE A 313 -2.12 6.97 -5.55
N TYR A 314 -3.41 6.85 -5.34
CA TYR A 314 -4.06 6.93 -4.04
C TYR A 314 -4.95 5.72 -3.84
N GLY A 315 -4.75 4.98 -2.75
CA GLY A 315 -5.50 3.77 -2.51
C GLY A 315 -5.42 3.25 -1.09
N SER A 316 -6.31 2.32 -0.79
CA SER A 316 -6.35 1.62 0.49
C SER A 316 -6.68 0.14 0.33
N ASN A 317 -6.42 -0.66 1.36
CA ASN A 317 -6.76 -2.08 1.36
C ASN A 317 -8.26 -2.33 1.19
N GLU A 318 -9.09 -1.39 1.64
CA GLU A 318 -10.56 -1.41 1.52
C GLU A 318 -11.04 -1.32 0.06
N GLY A 319 -10.17 -0.93 -0.86
CA GLY A 319 -10.45 -0.96 -2.28
C GLY A 319 -10.51 0.39 -2.97
N ILE A 320 -10.19 1.49 -2.26
CA ILE A 320 -10.05 2.79 -2.90
C ILE A 320 -8.91 2.69 -3.93
N SER A 321 -9.18 3.12 -5.17
CA SER A 321 -8.22 3.04 -6.29
C SER A 321 -8.39 4.28 -7.15
N LEU A 322 -7.72 5.37 -6.76
CA LEU A 322 -7.62 6.58 -7.58
C LEU A 322 -6.20 6.71 -8.13
N PHE A 323 -6.09 7.25 -9.33
CA PHE A 323 -4.80 7.52 -9.96
C PHE A 323 -4.91 8.68 -10.93
N CYS A 324 -3.85 9.49 -11.00
CA CYS A 324 -3.73 10.56 -11.97
C CYS A 324 -2.53 10.32 -12.89
N THR A 325 -2.80 10.23 -14.19
CA THR A 325 -1.83 9.86 -15.23
C THR A 325 -1.68 10.98 -16.26
N PRO A 326 -0.67 10.92 -17.15
CA PRO A 326 -0.56 11.85 -18.27
C PRO A 326 -1.79 11.90 -19.19
N MET A 327 -2.58 10.83 -19.24
CA MET A 327 -3.83 10.80 -20.02
C MET A 327 -4.93 11.71 -19.43
N HIS A 328 -4.92 11.90 -18.11
CA HIS A 328 -5.88 12.75 -17.42
C HIS A 328 -5.48 14.23 -17.48
N THR A 329 -4.19 14.51 -17.37
CA THR A 329 -3.65 15.87 -17.43
C THR A 329 -2.15 15.89 -17.76
N ALA A 330 -1.73 16.85 -18.56
CA ALA A 330 -0.32 17.14 -18.78
C ALA A 330 0.28 18.05 -17.70
N ASP A 331 -0.57 18.69 -16.88
CA ASP A 331 -0.16 19.60 -15.82
C ASP A 331 0.39 18.84 -14.62
N SER A 332 1.66 19.07 -14.28
CA SER A 332 2.36 18.41 -13.19
C SER A 332 1.80 18.77 -11.81
N GLU A 333 1.26 20.00 -11.64
CA GLU A 333 0.60 20.44 -10.42
C GLU A 333 -0.69 19.66 -10.17
N VAL A 334 -1.55 19.59 -11.18
CA VAL A 334 -2.80 18.81 -11.12
C VAL A 334 -2.49 17.34 -10.90
N ARG A 335 -1.50 16.78 -11.60
CA ARG A 335 -1.12 15.36 -11.48
C ARG A 335 -0.59 15.02 -10.09
N ALA A 336 0.16 15.92 -9.47
CA ALA A 336 0.70 15.72 -8.13
C ALA A 336 -0.36 15.77 -7.03
N THR A 337 -1.37 16.64 -7.18
CA THR A 337 -2.25 17.05 -6.09
C THR A 337 -3.70 16.63 -6.26
N MET A 338 -4.11 16.17 -7.47
CA MET A 338 -5.49 15.87 -7.78
C MET A 338 -5.67 14.50 -8.43
N PHE A 339 -6.88 13.96 -8.31
CA PHE A 339 -7.30 12.69 -8.92
C PHE A 339 -8.59 12.89 -9.71
N PRO A 340 -8.72 12.29 -10.91
CA PRO A 340 -9.96 12.40 -11.68
C PRO A 340 -11.14 11.77 -10.92
N ARG A 341 -12.31 12.34 -11.06
CA ARG A 341 -13.57 11.85 -10.50
C ARG A 341 -14.08 10.64 -11.28
N LEU A 342 -13.56 9.46 -10.95
CA LEU A 342 -13.97 8.21 -11.57
C LEU A 342 -15.41 7.83 -11.15
N GLY A 343 -16.18 7.23 -12.07
CA GLY A 343 -17.51 6.71 -11.80
C GLY A 343 -18.61 7.74 -11.62
N CYS A 344 -18.33 9.02 -11.86
CA CYS A 344 -19.30 10.12 -11.68
C CYS A 344 -20.03 10.52 -12.98
N GLY A 345 -19.83 9.79 -14.07
CA GLY A 345 -20.45 10.10 -15.36
C GLY A 345 -19.89 11.35 -16.05
N ILE A 346 -18.76 11.90 -15.60
CA ILE A 346 -18.13 13.05 -16.22
C ILE A 346 -17.52 12.63 -17.56
N ALA A 347 -17.89 13.33 -18.63
CA ALA A 347 -17.39 13.07 -19.97
C ALA A 347 -15.86 13.24 -20.07
N GLY A 348 -15.19 12.32 -20.77
CA GLY A 348 -13.75 12.40 -21.07
C GLY A 348 -12.88 11.32 -20.45
N PHE A 349 -13.39 10.54 -19.50
CA PHE A 349 -12.64 9.44 -18.88
C PHE A 349 -13.29 8.07 -19.19
N ASP A 350 -13.35 7.69 -20.48
CA ASP A 350 -13.84 6.36 -20.86
C ASP A 350 -12.74 5.32 -20.61
N SER A 351 -12.79 4.68 -19.45
CA SER A 351 -11.79 3.72 -18.99
C SER A 351 -12.46 2.57 -18.23
N TYR A 352 -11.72 1.47 -18.04
CA TYR A 352 -12.19 0.37 -17.19
C TYR A 352 -12.42 0.87 -15.76
N ALA A 353 -11.49 1.64 -15.21
CA ALA A 353 -11.60 2.18 -13.86
C ALA A 353 -12.85 3.06 -13.69
N ASN A 354 -13.18 3.89 -14.69
CA ASN A 354 -14.37 4.74 -14.64
C ASN A 354 -15.70 3.94 -14.65
N ARG A 355 -15.67 2.71 -15.13
CA ARG A 355 -16.83 1.79 -15.09
C ARG A 355 -16.87 0.90 -13.85
N ALA A 356 -15.69 0.53 -13.32
CA ALA A 356 -15.54 -0.38 -12.19
C ALA A 356 -15.65 0.31 -10.83
N ILE A 357 -15.44 1.63 -10.81
CA ILE A 357 -15.40 2.47 -9.60
C ILE A 357 -16.60 3.41 -9.64
N LEU A 358 -17.23 3.58 -8.48
CA LEU A 358 -18.23 4.61 -8.25
C LEU A 358 -17.76 5.47 -7.08
N SER A 359 -17.89 6.79 -7.22
CA SER A 359 -17.47 7.71 -6.16
C SER A 359 -18.44 8.89 -6.06
N LYS A 360 -18.62 9.42 -4.84
CA LYS A 360 -19.35 10.65 -4.57
C LYS A 360 -18.72 11.37 -3.38
N VAL A 361 -19.04 12.64 -3.21
CA VAL A 361 -18.62 13.44 -2.07
C VAL A 361 -19.86 13.87 -1.31
N VAL A 362 -19.85 13.73 0.00
CA VAL A 362 -20.94 14.15 0.87
C VAL A 362 -20.47 15.15 1.91
N ASP A 363 -21.36 16.08 2.25
CA ASP A 363 -21.14 16.99 3.37
C ASP A 363 -21.12 16.19 4.68
N THR A 364 -20.12 16.41 5.52
CA THR A 364 -19.91 15.64 6.75
C THR A 364 -20.91 15.94 7.86
N GLU A 365 -21.70 17.01 7.75
CA GLU A 365 -22.69 17.41 8.75
C GLU A 365 -24.11 17.05 8.32
N THR A 366 -24.43 17.28 7.04
CA THR A 366 -25.79 17.04 6.51
C THR A 366 -25.95 15.70 5.80
N GLY A 367 -24.86 15.08 5.34
CA GLY A 367 -24.87 13.87 4.52
C GLY A 367 -25.31 14.12 3.07
N GLU A 368 -25.60 15.37 2.68
CA GLU A 368 -26.01 15.71 1.33
C GLU A 368 -24.86 15.59 0.33
N THR A 369 -25.16 15.16 -0.90
CA THR A 369 -24.16 15.04 -1.95
C THR A 369 -23.70 16.40 -2.43
N ILE A 370 -22.37 16.64 -2.40
CA ILE A 370 -21.72 17.85 -2.91
C ILE A 370 -21.46 17.67 -4.41
N THR A 371 -21.88 18.66 -5.21
CA THR A 371 -21.72 18.66 -6.67
C THR A 371 -20.95 19.86 -7.21
N GLU A 372 -20.70 20.88 -6.41
CA GLU A 372 -20.09 22.15 -6.79
C GLU A 372 -18.60 22.19 -6.44
N SER A 373 -17.79 22.83 -7.28
CA SER A 373 -16.35 23.04 -7.04
C SER A 373 -16.09 23.96 -5.85
N GLY A 374 -14.94 23.74 -5.20
CA GLY A 374 -14.49 24.51 -4.04
C GLY A 374 -15.10 24.06 -2.71
N HIS A 375 -15.93 23.02 -2.71
CA HIS A 375 -16.51 22.47 -1.49
C HIS A 375 -15.77 21.21 -1.06
N VAL A 376 -15.53 21.09 0.24
CA VAL A 376 -14.88 19.96 0.88
C VAL A 376 -15.92 19.06 1.53
N GLY A 377 -15.81 17.76 1.32
CA GLY A 377 -16.66 16.76 1.95
C GLY A 377 -15.96 15.40 2.05
N GLU A 378 -16.63 14.42 2.64
CA GLU A 378 -16.12 13.06 2.71
C GLU A 378 -16.26 12.36 1.36
N LEU A 379 -15.17 11.71 0.92
CA LEU A 379 -15.18 10.83 -0.25
C LEU A 379 -15.84 9.51 0.11
N LEU A 380 -16.88 9.13 -0.60
CA LEU A 380 -17.51 7.82 -0.54
C LEU A 380 -17.19 7.03 -1.81
N PHE A 381 -17.00 5.71 -1.65
CA PHE A 381 -16.48 4.85 -2.70
C PHE A 381 -17.30 3.55 -2.82
N ALA A 382 -17.63 3.13 -4.03
CA ALA A 382 -18.33 1.86 -4.28
C ALA A 382 -17.79 1.20 -5.56
N GLY A 383 -18.23 -0.01 -5.83
CA GLY A 383 -17.93 -0.72 -7.08
C GLY A 383 -17.04 -1.95 -6.90
N ALA A 384 -16.57 -2.49 -8.01
CA ALA A 384 -15.96 -3.82 -8.09
C ALA A 384 -14.60 -3.95 -7.36
N THR A 385 -13.99 -2.84 -6.94
CA THR A 385 -12.72 -2.85 -6.20
C THR A 385 -12.91 -2.79 -4.69
N VAL A 386 -14.11 -2.44 -4.20
CA VAL A 386 -14.39 -2.17 -2.79
C VAL A 386 -14.74 -3.46 -2.04
N PHE A 387 -14.26 -3.59 -0.82
CA PHE A 387 -14.55 -4.72 0.06
C PHE A 387 -15.98 -4.68 0.62
N ASP A 388 -16.41 -5.78 1.26
CA ASP A 388 -17.76 -5.91 1.83
C ASP A 388 -17.82 -5.58 3.33
N GLY A 389 -16.71 -5.14 3.93
CA GLY A 389 -16.60 -4.76 5.33
C GLY A 389 -15.42 -5.40 6.06
N TYR A 390 -15.12 -4.89 7.25
CA TYR A 390 -14.04 -5.42 8.09
C TYR A 390 -14.45 -6.72 8.78
N LEU A 391 -13.48 -7.61 8.93
CA LEU A 391 -13.68 -8.88 9.60
C LEU A 391 -13.86 -8.70 11.12
N GLY A 392 -14.93 -9.26 11.68
CA GLY A 392 -15.15 -9.32 13.14
C GLY A 392 -15.50 -7.97 13.79
N THR A 393 -15.91 -6.98 13.01
CA THR A 393 -16.37 -5.67 13.50
C THR A 393 -17.81 -5.41 13.10
N ASP A 394 -18.46 -4.52 13.84
CA ASP A 394 -19.73 -3.94 13.40
C ASP A 394 -19.48 -3.04 12.19
N ASN A 395 -20.21 -3.27 11.12
CA ASN A 395 -20.11 -2.54 9.86
C ASN A 395 -21.33 -1.68 9.55
N ASP A 396 -22.26 -1.48 10.49
CA ASP A 396 -23.54 -0.80 10.27
C ASP A 396 -23.36 0.65 9.77
N GLU A 397 -22.36 1.37 10.27
CA GLU A 397 -22.04 2.75 9.86
C GLU A 397 -20.94 2.83 8.80
N LEU A 398 -20.46 1.69 8.30
CA LEU A 398 -19.32 1.65 7.37
C LEU A 398 -19.73 2.00 5.95
N PHE A 399 -20.99 1.74 5.60
CA PHE A 399 -21.55 2.01 4.29
C PHE A 399 -22.78 2.92 4.42
N SER A 400 -22.94 3.82 3.45
CA SER A 400 -24.16 4.61 3.32
C SER A 400 -25.35 3.72 2.90
N ASP A 401 -26.58 4.22 3.06
CA ASP A 401 -27.82 3.50 2.71
C ASP A 401 -27.88 3.03 1.23
N ASP A 402 -27.18 3.72 0.34
CA ASP A 402 -27.04 3.38 -1.09
C ASP A 402 -25.77 2.57 -1.40
N GLY A 403 -25.08 2.04 -0.38
CA GLY A 403 -24.00 1.05 -0.49
C GLY A 403 -22.62 1.62 -0.78
N TYR A 404 -22.36 2.90 -0.56
CA TYR A 404 -21.02 3.48 -0.66
C TYR A 404 -20.27 3.38 0.65
N PHE A 405 -19.02 2.94 0.58
CA PHE A 405 -18.09 2.88 1.70
C PHE A 405 -17.65 4.29 2.13
N HIS A 406 -17.77 4.59 3.42
CA HIS A 406 -17.24 5.78 4.05
C HIS A 406 -15.73 5.69 4.20
N THR A 407 -14.98 6.42 3.36
CA THR A 407 -13.51 6.30 3.33
C THR A 407 -12.84 6.94 4.54
N GLY A 408 -13.51 7.90 5.17
CA GLY A 408 -12.95 8.78 6.19
C GLY A 408 -11.96 9.80 5.64
N ASP A 409 -11.80 9.89 4.30
CA ASP A 409 -10.93 10.86 3.65
C ASP A 409 -11.74 12.03 3.14
N LEU A 410 -11.24 13.24 3.39
CA LEU A 410 -11.83 14.48 2.91
C LEU A 410 -11.24 14.88 1.57
N VAL A 411 -12.08 15.29 0.65
CA VAL A 411 -11.69 15.79 -0.68
C VAL A 411 -12.40 17.08 -1.01
N GLU A 412 -11.69 17.96 -1.73
CA GLU A 412 -12.27 19.14 -2.36
C GLU A 412 -12.62 18.82 -3.82
N LEU A 413 -13.79 19.24 -4.28
CA LEU A 413 -14.16 19.18 -5.70
C LEU A 413 -13.47 20.31 -6.47
N CYS A 414 -12.76 19.96 -7.56
CA CYS A 414 -11.97 20.90 -8.35
C CYS A 414 -12.34 20.87 -9.84
N GLY A 415 -12.25 22.06 -10.49
CA GLY A 415 -12.51 22.23 -11.92
C GLY A 415 -13.89 22.84 -12.21
N ASP A 416 -14.14 23.24 -13.47
CA ASP A 416 -15.42 23.72 -13.97
C ASP A 416 -15.68 23.10 -15.37
N PRO A 417 -16.55 22.07 -15.46
CA PRO A 417 -17.23 21.36 -14.37
C PRO A 417 -16.25 20.64 -13.43
N PRO A 418 -16.66 20.30 -12.18
CA PRO A 418 -15.79 19.64 -11.21
C PRO A 418 -15.42 18.23 -11.68
N ALA A 419 -14.19 18.09 -12.19
CA ALA A 419 -13.68 16.85 -12.80
C ALA A 419 -12.64 16.14 -11.95
N PHE A 420 -12.17 16.77 -10.87
CA PHE A 420 -11.09 16.26 -10.03
C PHE A 420 -11.44 16.31 -8.54
N TYR A 421 -10.79 15.43 -7.78
CA TYR A 421 -10.70 15.46 -6.32
C TYR A 421 -9.30 15.96 -5.93
N ARG A 422 -9.20 16.91 -4.99
CA ARG A 422 -8.00 17.22 -4.24
C ARG A 422 -8.14 16.66 -2.84
N ILE A 423 -7.17 15.87 -2.38
CA ILE A 423 -7.18 15.33 -1.01
C ILE A 423 -7.03 16.50 -0.04
N ALA A 424 -7.98 16.66 0.88
CA ALA A 424 -8.02 17.75 1.87
C ALA A 424 -7.64 17.27 3.29
N GLY A 425 -7.62 15.95 3.53
CA GLY A 425 -7.25 15.37 4.82
C GLY A 425 -8.07 14.14 5.18
N ARG A 426 -8.20 13.89 6.48
CA ARG A 426 -9.05 12.81 7.03
C ARG A 426 -10.05 13.36 8.03
N CYS A 427 -11.26 12.82 8.02
CA CYS A 427 -12.32 13.23 8.95
C CYS A 427 -11.87 13.14 10.42
N LYS A 428 -11.10 12.09 10.77
CA LYS A 428 -10.63 11.84 12.14
C LYS A 428 -9.38 12.63 12.54
N ASP A 429 -8.60 13.11 11.56
CA ASP A 429 -7.36 13.86 11.82
C ASP A 429 -7.63 15.38 11.87
N ILE A 430 -8.85 15.84 11.57
CA ILE A 430 -9.22 17.25 11.59
C ILE A 430 -9.09 17.82 12.99
N ILE A 431 -8.27 18.85 13.13
CA ILE A 431 -8.10 19.62 14.36
C ILE A 431 -9.27 20.60 14.51
N ASN A 432 -10.02 20.46 15.60
CA ASN A 432 -11.18 21.32 15.87
C ASN A 432 -10.80 22.47 16.83
N ARG A 433 -10.28 23.56 16.25
CA ARG A 433 -9.84 24.74 16.99
C ARG A 433 -10.94 25.76 17.15
N GLY A 434 -11.59 25.78 18.30
CA GLY A 434 -12.67 26.75 18.60
C GLY A 434 -13.82 26.70 17.59
N GLY A 435 -14.15 25.51 17.08
CA GLY A 435 -15.17 25.29 16.03
C GLY A 435 -14.66 25.43 14.59
N MET A 436 -13.40 25.85 14.39
CA MET A 436 -12.75 25.89 13.07
C MET A 436 -12.09 24.55 12.77
N LYS A 437 -12.39 23.96 11.61
CA LYS A 437 -11.83 22.69 11.15
C LYS A 437 -10.52 22.95 10.39
N ILE A 438 -9.42 22.37 10.86
CA ILE A 438 -8.06 22.52 10.29
C ILE A 438 -7.55 21.14 9.89
N SER A 439 -7.14 20.99 8.63
CA SER A 439 -6.50 19.77 8.15
C SER A 439 -5.01 19.78 8.46
N PRO A 440 -4.47 18.83 9.26
CA PRO A 440 -3.04 18.71 9.46
C PRO A 440 -2.29 18.44 8.15
N ALA A 441 -2.88 17.65 7.25
CA ALA A 441 -2.27 17.28 5.97
C ALA A 441 -2.02 18.50 5.06
N GLU A 442 -2.90 19.51 5.10
CA GLU A 442 -2.71 20.78 4.37
C GLU A 442 -1.43 21.49 4.85
N ILE A 443 -1.23 21.51 6.16
CA ILE A 443 -0.08 22.19 6.76
C ILE A 443 1.21 21.37 6.56
N ASP A 444 1.15 20.04 6.65
CA ASP A 444 2.29 19.17 6.37
C ASP A 444 2.89 19.44 4.99
N ILE A 445 2.03 19.47 3.96
CA ILE A 445 2.45 19.73 2.56
C ILE A 445 3.16 21.07 2.44
N LEU A 446 2.63 22.10 3.08
CA LEU A 446 3.24 23.43 3.05
C LEU A 446 4.59 23.46 3.78
N LEU A 447 4.74 22.69 4.86
CA LEU A 447 5.96 22.64 5.66
C LEU A 447 7.07 21.76 5.05
N GLU A 448 6.82 20.94 4.03
CA GLU A 448 7.84 20.08 3.38
C GLU A 448 9.07 20.85 2.86
N GLY A 449 8.95 22.15 2.63
CA GLY A 449 10.05 23.04 2.21
C GLY A 449 10.66 23.89 3.33
N LEU A 450 10.33 23.65 4.60
CA LEU A 450 10.84 24.43 5.72
C LEU A 450 12.34 24.18 5.92
N THR A 451 13.14 25.23 5.79
CA THR A 451 14.59 25.18 5.99
C THR A 451 14.94 24.76 7.42
N GLY A 452 15.91 23.86 7.57
CA GLY A 452 16.38 23.37 8.88
C GLY A 452 15.59 22.18 9.43
N SER A 453 14.60 21.66 8.68
CA SER A 453 13.88 20.43 9.04
C SER A 453 13.98 19.37 7.96
N SER A 454 14.30 18.13 8.35
CA SER A 454 14.35 16.96 7.46
C SER A 454 13.01 16.25 7.33
N GLU A 455 12.19 16.30 8.40
CA GLU A 455 10.84 15.75 8.42
C GLU A 455 9.91 16.68 9.18
N VAL A 456 8.66 16.75 8.74
CA VAL A 456 7.61 17.53 9.39
C VAL A 456 6.31 16.73 9.46
N ALA A 457 5.53 16.91 10.51
CA ALA A 457 4.15 16.49 10.60
C ALA A 457 3.39 17.37 11.58
N VAL A 458 2.11 17.56 11.35
CA VAL A 458 1.24 18.36 12.20
C VAL A 458 0.26 17.45 12.93
N CYS A 459 0.03 17.72 14.21
CA CYS A 459 -0.97 17.00 15.01
C CYS A 459 -1.75 17.96 15.92
N ALA A 460 -2.87 17.46 16.47
CA ALA A 460 -3.62 18.18 17.48
C ALA A 460 -2.95 18.10 18.85
N TYR A 461 -3.17 19.11 19.68
CA TYR A 461 -2.98 19.04 21.12
C TYR A 461 -4.14 19.72 21.85
N GLN A 462 -4.44 19.25 23.06
CA GLN A 462 -5.59 19.72 23.84
C GLN A 462 -5.35 21.10 24.43
N ASP A 463 -6.36 21.95 24.37
CA ASP A 463 -6.38 23.31 24.95
C ASP A 463 -7.74 23.57 25.65
N ASP A 464 -7.68 24.01 26.91
CA ASP A 464 -8.88 24.19 27.72
C ASP A 464 -9.86 25.26 27.18
N ALA A 465 -9.36 26.22 26.40
CA ALA A 465 -10.15 27.33 25.88
C ALA A 465 -10.70 27.11 24.48
N GLN A 466 -9.97 26.39 23.64
CA GLN A 466 -10.29 26.21 22.21
C GLN A 466 -10.57 24.76 21.82
N GLY A 467 -10.53 23.82 22.77
CA GLY A 467 -10.69 22.38 22.54
C GLY A 467 -9.38 21.79 22.01
N GLU A 468 -9.03 22.09 20.76
CA GLU A 468 -7.77 21.65 20.15
C GLU A 468 -7.00 22.80 19.54
N LYS A 469 -5.67 22.65 19.47
CA LYS A 469 -4.73 23.54 18.82
C LYS A 469 -3.75 22.78 17.93
N VAL A 470 -3.03 23.51 17.09
CA VAL A 470 -2.12 22.98 16.08
C VAL A 470 -0.69 22.91 16.63
N CYS A 471 -0.09 21.71 16.61
CA CYS A 471 1.32 21.48 16.93
C CYS A 471 2.08 21.05 15.68
N ALA A 472 3.18 21.75 15.34
CA ALA A 472 4.13 21.31 14.34
C ALA A 472 5.21 20.44 14.99
N CYS A 473 5.32 19.18 14.53
CA CYS A 473 6.33 18.21 14.96
C CYS A 473 7.44 18.17 13.91
N LEU A 474 8.66 18.48 14.31
CA LEU A 474 9.81 18.65 13.42
C LEU A 474 10.92 17.65 13.75
N VAL A 475 11.60 17.13 12.73
CA VAL A 475 12.93 16.53 12.86
C VAL A 475 13.94 17.52 12.31
N VAL A 476 14.80 18.03 13.18
CA VAL A 476 15.79 19.07 12.80
C VAL A 476 16.92 18.42 12.01
N GLU A 477 17.37 19.07 10.92
CA GLU A 477 18.52 18.60 10.14
C GLU A 477 19.80 18.61 10.99
N PRO A 478 20.72 17.65 10.76
CA PRO A 478 22.03 17.70 11.38
C PRO A 478 22.72 19.05 11.08
N ASP A 479 23.27 19.69 12.11
CA ASP A 479 23.98 20.98 12.02
C ASP A 479 23.12 22.20 11.63
N ALA A 480 21.79 22.08 11.59
CA ALA A 480 20.89 23.21 11.39
C ALA A 480 20.41 23.81 12.72
N ASP A 481 20.14 25.10 12.72
CA ASP A 481 19.45 25.76 13.83
C ASP A 481 17.99 25.29 13.89
N LYS A 482 17.51 25.03 15.11
CA LYS A 482 16.12 24.66 15.34
C LYS A 482 15.19 25.79 14.89
N PRO A 483 14.23 25.56 13.96
CA PRO A 483 13.23 26.56 13.61
C PRO A 483 12.42 27.01 14.83
N THR A 484 12.20 28.32 14.95
CA THR A 484 11.33 28.90 15.98
C THR A 484 9.86 28.87 15.54
N LEU A 485 8.93 29.08 16.47
CA LEU A 485 7.51 29.19 16.14
C LEU A 485 7.23 30.34 15.14
N ASP A 486 7.92 31.44 15.29
CA ASP A 486 7.82 32.60 14.40
C ASP A 486 8.36 32.27 13.00
N ASP A 487 9.45 31.50 12.88
CA ASP A 487 9.99 31.06 11.58
C ASP A 487 8.96 30.17 10.82
N VAL A 488 8.35 29.22 11.54
CA VAL A 488 7.31 28.36 10.98
C VAL A 488 6.07 29.16 10.57
N ALA A 489 5.62 30.08 11.43
CA ALA A 489 4.45 30.92 11.15
C ALA A 489 4.72 31.84 9.94
N ASP A 490 5.87 32.50 9.89
CA ASP A 490 6.26 33.37 8.78
C ASP A 490 6.40 32.61 7.47
N TYR A 491 6.95 31.39 7.53
CA TYR A 491 7.06 30.53 6.37
C TYR A 491 5.67 30.18 5.82
N LEU A 492 4.77 29.69 6.68
CA LEU A 492 3.40 29.32 6.29
C LEU A 492 2.57 30.50 5.78
N LEU A 493 2.73 31.69 6.37
CA LEU A 493 2.08 32.91 5.89
C LEU A 493 2.55 33.30 4.49
N LYS A 494 3.85 33.13 4.18
CA LYS A 494 4.39 33.36 2.82
C LYS A 494 3.83 32.37 1.81
N GLN A 495 3.47 31.15 2.24
CA GLN A 495 2.78 30.15 1.41
C GLN A 495 1.28 30.43 1.27
N GLY A 496 0.75 31.47 1.93
CA GLY A 496 -0.67 31.88 1.83
C GLY A 496 -1.59 31.19 2.83
N LEU A 497 -1.08 30.46 3.81
CA LEU A 497 -1.92 29.82 4.82
C LEU A 497 -2.68 30.84 5.67
N ALA A 498 -3.95 30.58 5.93
CA ALA A 498 -4.79 31.44 6.76
C ALA A 498 -4.29 31.46 8.22
N LYS A 499 -4.28 32.63 8.85
CA LYS A 499 -3.73 32.86 10.20
C LYS A 499 -4.29 31.92 11.28
N PHE A 500 -5.57 31.54 11.19
CA PHE A 500 -6.21 30.68 12.19
C PHE A 500 -5.71 29.22 12.12
N LYS A 501 -5.03 28.84 11.04
CA LYS A 501 -4.46 27.50 10.83
C LYS A 501 -2.99 27.39 11.29
N LEU A 502 -2.37 28.51 11.67
CA LEU A 502 -0.96 28.50 12.07
C LEU A 502 -0.75 27.64 13.30
N PRO A 503 0.36 26.89 13.37
CA PRO A 503 0.78 26.19 14.57
C PRO A 503 0.99 27.17 15.73
N GLU A 504 0.60 26.74 16.93
CA GLU A 504 0.79 27.50 18.18
C GLU A 504 1.82 26.84 19.08
N ARG A 505 2.36 25.70 18.62
CA ARG A 505 3.39 24.92 19.30
C ARG A 505 4.32 24.24 18.29
N ILE A 506 5.59 24.07 18.69
CA ILE A 506 6.57 23.26 17.98
C ILE A 506 7.12 22.21 18.95
N GLU A 507 7.17 20.97 18.49
CA GLU A 507 7.86 19.89 19.16
C GLU A 507 8.92 19.28 18.26
N CYS A 508 10.12 19.02 18.81
CA CYS A 508 11.19 18.35 18.07
C CYS A 508 11.31 16.89 18.48
N PHE A 509 11.56 16.07 17.48
CA PHE A 509 11.72 14.63 17.59
C PHE A 509 13.03 14.20 16.92
N ASP A 510 13.61 13.08 17.36
CA ASP A 510 14.76 12.46 16.69
C ASP A 510 14.36 11.77 15.38
N GLY A 511 13.08 11.42 15.23
CA GLY A 511 12.45 10.86 14.04
C GLY A 511 10.94 10.81 14.24
N LEU A 512 10.16 10.96 13.17
CA LEU A 512 8.71 10.86 13.26
C LEU A 512 8.27 9.37 13.34
N PRO A 513 7.31 9.04 14.21
CA PRO A 513 6.79 7.67 14.32
C PRO A 513 6.09 7.29 13.01
N ARG A 514 6.50 6.15 12.44
CA ARG A 514 5.96 5.65 11.18
C ARG A 514 5.51 4.20 11.33
N ASN A 515 4.48 3.84 10.60
CA ASN A 515 4.08 2.45 10.45
C ASN A 515 5.05 1.69 9.52
N PRO A 516 4.97 0.35 9.41
CA PRO A 516 5.82 -0.44 8.51
C PRO A 516 5.75 -0.04 7.02
N LEU A 517 4.73 0.71 6.62
CA LEU A 517 4.55 1.25 5.27
C LEU A 517 5.13 2.66 5.12
N GLY A 518 5.81 3.19 6.14
CA GLY A 518 6.42 4.52 6.14
C GLY A 518 5.47 5.69 6.41
N LYS A 519 4.18 5.45 6.68
CA LYS A 519 3.20 6.50 6.97
C LYS A 519 3.32 7.00 8.42
N VAL A 520 3.33 8.33 8.60
CA VAL A 520 3.36 8.95 9.94
C VAL A 520 2.13 8.56 10.76
N GLN A 521 2.36 8.15 12.01
CA GLN A 521 1.33 7.79 12.97
C GLN A 521 1.02 8.98 13.89
N ARG A 522 0.06 9.85 13.47
CA ARG A 522 -0.27 11.08 14.18
C ARG A 522 -0.71 10.85 15.62
N PHE A 523 -1.47 9.80 15.91
CA PHE A 523 -1.91 9.49 17.27
C PHE A 523 -0.74 9.29 18.25
N ILE A 524 0.41 8.76 17.78
CA ILE A 524 1.62 8.64 18.59
C ILE A 524 2.25 10.02 18.84
N LEU A 525 2.21 10.91 17.84
CA LEU A 525 2.66 12.31 18.04
C LEU A 525 1.78 13.04 19.05
N GLU A 526 0.47 12.90 18.96
CA GLU A 526 -0.50 13.49 19.90
C GLU A 526 -0.27 12.99 21.33
N ASP A 527 -0.05 11.67 21.50
CA ASP A 527 0.28 11.09 22.80
C ASP A 527 1.61 11.61 23.34
N ALA A 528 2.65 11.72 22.51
CA ALA A 528 3.94 12.25 22.91
C ALA A 528 3.86 13.74 23.31
N VAL A 529 3.12 14.54 22.54
CA VAL A 529 2.88 15.96 22.87
C VAL A 529 2.13 16.09 24.19
N ARG A 530 1.11 15.25 24.42
CA ARG A 530 0.34 15.22 25.68
C ARG A 530 1.19 14.82 26.88
N GLN A 531 2.10 13.84 26.74
CA GLN A 531 3.01 13.43 27.82
C GLN A 531 3.96 14.58 28.20
N ARG A 532 4.54 15.30 27.21
CA ARG A 532 5.39 16.46 27.44
C ARG A 532 4.65 17.61 28.16
N ASP A 533 3.34 17.78 27.90
CA ASP A 533 2.52 18.73 28.64
C ASP A 533 2.37 18.36 30.12
N GLN A 534 2.26 17.08 30.42
CA GLN A 534 2.14 16.61 31.81
C GLN A 534 3.48 16.74 32.54
N GLU A 535 4.59 16.47 31.89
CA GLU A 535 5.95 16.64 32.45
C GLU A 535 6.31 18.10 32.66
N GLY A 536 5.87 19.01 31.78
CA GLY A 536 6.09 20.48 31.93
C GLY A 536 5.20 21.16 32.97
N LYS A 537 4.18 20.47 33.51
CA LYS A 537 3.29 20.94 34.59
C LYS A 537 3.72 20.45 35.98
N LEU A 538 4.74 19.58 36.09
CA LEU A 538 5.40 19.16 37.33
C LEU A 538 6.66 20.00 37.57
#